data_af27f69eb786f16fe579a3e48afd0242
#
_entry.id   af27f69eb786f16fe579a3e48afd0242
#
_cell.length_a   1.000
_cell.length_b   1.000
_cell.length_c   1.000
_cell.angle_alpha   90.00
_cell.angle_beta   90.00
_cell.angle_gamma   90.00
#
_symmetry.space_group_name_H-M   'P 1'
#
loop_
_entity.id
_entity.type
_entity.pdbx_description
1 polymer ?
#
loop_
_entity_poly.entity_id
_entity_poly.type
_entity_poly.pdbx_seq_one_letter_code
_entity_poly.pdbx_strand_id
1 'polypeptide(L)'
;MAKAGKFLVAVGILIGIGAALLFLGSQAITSDIIIQEGQINDSQKMEIYAELDPETNSEGVFVVQTMEGTEVSLEVSILDPSNHEIESSSILTNSFEDNFYIVKPGTYTLVIKTTDVDLINVVGGVGHVPDASAYSITMIGFTMLLIGMIGVVVIGIIMVRAKKRERVS
;
A
#
# COMPACT_ATOMS: atom_id res chain seq x y z
N MET A 1 41.25 -9.37 13.22
CA MET A 1 40.68 -8.65 12.04
C MET A 1 39.80 -9.54 11.13
N ALA A 2 40.16 -10.80 10.84
CA ALA A 2 39.38 -11.69 9.95
C ALA A 2 37.91 -11.97 10.37
N LYS A 3 37.63 -12.00 11.67
CA LYS A 3 36.25 -12.24 12.19
C LYS A 3 35.30 -11.06 11.97
N ALA A 4 35.78 -9.82 12.11
CA ALA A 4 34.96 -8.61 11.92
C ALA A 4 34.58 -8.42 10.43
N GLY A 5 35.49 -8.74 9.50
CA GLY A 5 35.18 -8.68 8.08
C GLY A 5 34.09 -9.67 7.65
N LYS A 6 34.12 -10.90 8.15
CA LYS A 6 33.06 -11.90 7.87
C LYS A 6 31.70 -11.46 8.40
N PHE A 7 31.66 -10.83 9.58
CA PHE A 7 30.45 -10.31 10.19
C PHE A 7 29.87 -9.13 9.38
N LEU A 8 30.74 -8.24 8.87
CA LEU A 8 30.33 -7.12 8.04
C LEU A 8 29.71 -7.59 6.71
N VAL A 9 30.28 -8.62 6.11
CA VAL A 9 29.73 -9.23 4.88
C VAL A 9 28.35 -9.85 5.16
N ALA A 10 28.21 -10.60 6.27
CA ALA A 10 26.92 -11.20 6.63
C ALA A 10 25.83 -10.15 6.86
N VAL A 11 26.16 -9.06 7.55
CA VAL A 11 25.24 -7.94 7.78
C VAL A 11 24.90 -7.22 6.47
N GLY A 12 25.86 -7.04 5.57
CA GLY A 12 25.62 -6.46 4.24
C GLY A 12 24.67 -7.32 3.40
N ILE A 13 24.83 -8.63 3.42
CA ILE A 13 23.94 -9.58 2.74
C ILE A 13 22.52 -9.50 3.34
N LEU A 14 22.40 -9.44 4.66
CA LEU A 14 21.09 -9.35 5.33
C LEU A 14 20.35 -8.06 4.94
N ILE A 15 21.04 -6.92 4.89
CA ILE A 15 20.47 -5.65 4.44
C ILE A 15 20.04 -5.74 2.97
N GLY A 16 20.88 -6.32 2.10
CA GLY A 16 20.57 -6.48 0.67
C GLY A 16 19.33 -7.35 0.44
N ILE A 17 19.23 -8.49 1.14
CA ILE A 17 18.05 -9.36 1.06
C ILE A 17 16.83 -8.65 1.62
N GLY A 18 16.93 -7.98 2.77
CA GLY A 18 15.83 -7.22 3.37
C GLY A 18 15.30 -6.12 2.45
N ALA A 19 16.17 -5.36 1.81
CA ALA A 19 15.81 -4.33 0.84
C ALA A 19 15.14 -4.92 -0.41
N ALA A 20 15.64 -6.04 -0.93
CA ALA A 20 15.05 -6.73 -2.08
C ALA A 20 13.63 -7.25 -1.76
N LEU A 21 13.44 -7.86 -0.58
CA LEU A 21 12.12 -8.35 -0.14
C LEU A 21 11.14 -7.20 0.10
N LEU A 22 11.58 -6.08 0.66
CA LEU A 22 10.77 -4.87 0.79
C LEU A 22 10.30 -4.35 -0.57
N PHE A 23 11.22 -4.27 -1.53
CA PHE A 23 10.91 -3.77 -2.87
C PHE A 23 9.91 -4.70 -3.59
N LEU A 24 10.14 -6.02 -3.55
CA LEU A 24 9.24 -6.99 -4.17
C LEU A 24 7.86 -7.00 -3.50
N GLY A 25 7.82 -6.97 -2.16
CA GLY A 25 6.58 -6.95 -1.41
C GLY A 25 5.78 -5.66 -1.63
N SER A 26 6.43 -4.50 -1.70
CA SER A 26 5.75 -3.23 -1.96
C SER A 26 5.15 -3.18 -3.38
N GLN A 27 5.80 -3.75 -4.38
CA GLN A 27 5.23 -3.85 -5.72
C GLN A 27 3.99 -4.74 -5.78
N ALA A 28 4.00 -5.87 -5.07
CA ALA A 28 2.86 -6.78 -5.02
C ALA A 28 1.62 -6.16 -4.34
N ILE A 29 1.82 -5.22 -3.40
CA ILE A 29 0.71 -4.52 -2.72
C ILE A 29 0.10 -3.43 -3.59
N THR A 30 0.89 -2.74 -4.42
CA THR A 30 0.44 -1.55 -5.17
C THR A 30 0.05 -1.81 -6.61
N SER A 31 0.36 -2.99 -7.16
CA SER A 31 0.14 -3.27 -8.58
C SER A 31 -1.32 -3.49 -8.97
N ASP A 32 -2.18 -3.86 -8.02
CA ASP A 32 -3.54 -4.30 -8.29
C ASP A 32 -4.62 -3.26 -7.92
N ILE A 33 -4.21 -2.06 -7.45
CA ILE A 33 -5.13 -0.97 -7.12
C ILE A 33 -4.98 0.15 -8.15
N ILE A 34 -6.07 0.44 -8.85
CA ILE A 34 -6.16 1.59 -9.77
C ILE A 34 -6.57 2.81 -8.96
N ILE A 35 -5.72 3.83 -8.93
CA ILE A 35 -5.97 5.08 -8.21
C ILE A 35 -6.16 6.21 -9.22
N GLN A 36 -7.18 7.02 -9.00
CA GLN A 36 -7.47 8.20 -9.80
C GLN A 36 -7.85 9.37 -8.91
N GLU A 37 -7.40 10.57 -9.28
CA GLU A 37 -7.77 11.83 -8.67
C GLU A 37 -8.65 12.62 -9.63
N GLY A 38 -9.65 13.34 -9.09
CA GLY A 38 -10.54 14.15 -9.88
C GLY A 38 -11.31 15.16 -9.03
N GLN A 39 -12.03 16.05 -9.73
CA GLN A 39 -12.95 17.00 -9.12
C GLN A 39 -14.38 16.62 -9.45
N ILE A 40 -15.25 16.65 -8.45
CA ILE A 40 -16.68 16.35 -8.58
C ILE A 40 -17.53 17.44 -7.93
N ASN A 41 -18.77 17.55 -8.39
CA ASN A 41 -19.85 18.35 -7.78
C ASN A 41 -21.19 17.63 -7.99
N ASP A 42 -22.30 18.26 -7.63
CA ASP A 42 -23.65 17.72 -7.78
C ASP A 42 -24.03 17.29 -9.22
N SER A 43 -23.37 17.87 -10.23
CA SER A 43 -23.61 17.60 -11.65
C SER A 43 -22.58 16.66 -12.28
N GLN A 44 -21.51 16.32 -11.56
CA GLN A 44 -20.37 15.53 -12.07
C GLN A 44 -20.09 14.36 -11.13
N LYS A 45 -19.91 13.18 -11.72
CA LYS A 45 -19.46 11.97 -11.04
C LYS A 45 -18.06 11.60 -11.48
N MET A 46 -17.35 10.86 -10.64
CA MET A 46 -16.08 10.22 -10.96
C MET A 46 -16.29 8.72 -11.13
N GLU A 47 -15.72 8.15 -12.17
CA GLU A 47 -15.77 6.71 -12.44
C GLU A 47 -14.36 6.16 -12.60
N ILE A 48 -14.03 5.12 -11.87
CA ILE A 48 -12.75 4.43 -11.90
C ILE A 48 -12.97 2.99 -12.29
N TYR A 49 -12.27 2.54 -13.32
CA TYR A 49 -12.43 1.22 -13.92
C TYR A 49 -11.25 0.34 -13.54
N ALA A 50 -11.52 -0.87 -13.02
CA ALA A 50 -10.52 -1.87 -12.71
C ALA A 50 -10.91 -3.24 -13.29
N GLU A 51 -9.98 -3.88 -13.99
CA GLU A 51 -10.12 -5.28 -14.40
C GLU A 51 -9.83 -6.18 -13.21
N LEU A 52 -10.86 -6.90 -12.73
CA LEU A 52 -10.74 -7.78 -11.57
C LEU A 52 -11.11 -9.20 -11.94
N ASP A 53 -10.39 -10.16 -11.34
CA ASP A 53 -10.57 -11.58 -11.59
C ASP A 53 -10.65 -12.34 -10.24
N PRO A 54 -11.76 -13.06 -9.94
CA PRO A 54 -11.89 -13.83 -8.72
C PRO A 54 -10.88 -14.99 -8.61
N GLU A 55 -10.24 -15.41 -9.70
CA GLU A 55 -9.15 -16.39 -9.64
C GLU A 55 -7.87 -15.80 -9.05
N THR A 56 -7.67 -14.49 -9.16
CA THR A 56 -6.55 -13.76 -8.52
C THR A 56 -6.83 -13.54 -7.05
N ASN A 57 -7.95 -12.94 -6.72
CA ASN A 57 -8.51 -12.80 -5.38
C ASN A 57 -10.02 -12.55 -5.49
N SER A 58 -10.82 -13.28 -4.72
CA SER A 58 -12.27 -13.13 -4.70
C SER A 58 -12.77 -11.91 -3.90
N GLU A 59 -11.87 -11.19 -3.25
CA GLU A 59 -12.17 -9.97 -2.50
C GLU A 59 -11.55 -8.75 -3.19
N GLY A 60 -12.38 -7.74 -3.44
CA GLY A 60 -12.01 -6.42 -3.90
C GLY A 60 -12.04 -5.41 -2.75
N VAL A 61 -11.27 -4.34 -2.88
CA VAL A 61 -11.26 -3.20 -1.98
C VAL A 61 -11.45 -1.92 -2.78
N PHE A 62 -12.18 -0.98 -2.21
CA PHE A 62 -12.21 0.38 -2.71
C PHE A 62 -11.94 1.37 -1.58
N VAL A 63 -11.32 2.49 -1.95
CA VAL A 63 -11.01 3.58 -1.04
C VAL A 63 -11.43 4.90 -1.69
N VAL A 64 -12.00 5.80 -0.90
CA VAL A 64 -12.35 7.16 -1.33
C VAL A 64 -11.88 8.13 -0.27
N GLN A 65 -11.21 9.20 -0.71
CA GLN A 65 -10.69 10.24 0.16
C GLN A 65 -10.93 11.62 -0.43
N THR A 66 -11.40 12.58 0.40
CA THR A 66 -11.46 13.99 0.05
C THR A 66 -10.17 14.69 0.44
N MET A 67 -9.65 15.56 -0.45
CA MET A 67 -8.36 16.24 -0.23
C MET A 67 -8.47 17.46 0.72
N GLU A 68 -9.64 17.99 0.94
CA GLU A 68 -9.85 19.26 1.63
C GLU A 68 -10.05 19.13 3.15
N GLY A 69 -10.07 17.91 3.68
CA GLY A 69 -10.21 17.64 5.11
C GLY A 69 -11.58 18.05 5.70
N THR A 70 -12.52 18.43 4.87
CA THR A 70 -13.91 18.72 5.22
C THR A 70 -14.76 17.46 5.14
N GLU A 71 -15.70 17.32 6.06
CA GLU A 71 -16.75 16.29 5.98
C GLU A 71 -17.67 16.64 4.82
N VAL A 72 -17.67 15.81 3.79
CA VAL A 72 -18.47 15.95 2.58
C VAL A 72 -19.40 14.75 2.47
N SER A 73 -20.63 14.98 2.02
CA SER A 73 -21.55 13.89 1.72
C SER A 73 -21.21 13.27 0.38
N LEU A 74 -20.67 12.07 0.40
CA LEU A 74 -20.38 11.28 -0.80
C LEU A 74 -21.30 10.06 -0.87
N GLU A 75 -21.76 9.77 -2.07
CA GLU A 75 -22.39 8.50 -2.43
C GLU A 75 -21.39 7.70 -3.26
N VAL A 76 -21.05 6.53 -2.77
CA VAL A 76 -20.05 5.65 -3.38
C VAL A 76 -20.73 4.33 -3.74
N SER A 77 -20.57 3.85 -4.97
CA SER A 77 -21.10 2.57 -5.38
C SER A 77 -20.11 1.79 -6.25
N ILE A 78 -20.18 0.47 -6.15
CA ILE A 78 -19.45 -0.47 -7.01
C ILE A 78 -20.41 -1.13 -7.97
N LEU A 79 -20.09 -1.05 -9.25
CA LEU A 79 -20.80 -1.74 -10.32
C LEU A 79 -20.03 -2.97 -10.77
N ASP A 80 -20.75 -4.08 -10.99
CA ASP A 80 -20.20 -5.31 -11.57
C ASP A 80 -19.96 -5.16 -13.09
N PRO A 81 -19.30 -6.13 -13.77
CA PRO A 81 -19.08 -6.10 -15.22
C PRO A 81 -20.35 -6.07 -16.07
N SER A 82 -21.53 -6.28 -15.46
CA SER A 82 -22.83 -6.15 -16.12
C SER A 82 -23.54 -4.82 -15.82
N ASN A 83 -22.83 -3.86 -15.18
CA ASN A 83 -23.33 -2.57 -14.69
C ASN A 83 -24.44 -2.70 -13.63
N HIS A 84 -24.48 -3.80 -12.88
CA HIS A 84 -25.34 -3.90 -11.71
C HIS A 84 -24.60 -3.39 -10.47
N GLU A 85 -25.26 -2.57 -9.66
CA GLU A 85 -24.76 -2.12 -8.38
C GLU A 85 -24.73 -3.30 -7.40
N ILE A 86 -23.53 -3.60 -6.89
CA ILE A 86 -23.30 -4.71 -5.95
C ILE A 86 -22.98 -4.22 -4.54
N GLU A 87 -22.51 -2.99 -4.41
CA GLU A 87 -22.25 -2.32 -3.14
C GLU A 87 -22.57 -0.83 -3.27
N SER A 88 -23.16 -0.22 -2.23
CA SER A 88 -23.47 1.21 -2.19
C SER A 88 -23.42 1.73 -0.76
N SER A 89 -22.74 2.85 -0.55
CA SER A 89 -22.58 3.48 0.75
C SER A 89 -22.70 5.00 0.65
N SER A 90 -23.47 5.59 1.57
CA SER A 90 -23.48 7.04 1.77
C SER A 90 -22.55 7.37 2.94
N ILE A 91 -21.54 8.16 2.68
CA ILE A 91 -20.47 8.47 3.63
C ILE A 91 -20.44 9.96 3.95
N LEU A 92 -20.22 10.27 5.22
CA LEU A 92 -20.04 11.63 5.73
C LEU A 92 -18.69 11.73 6.42
N THR A 93 -17.61 11.48 5.68
CA THR A 93 -16.24 11.45 6.21
C THR A 93 -15.25 11.84 5.11
N ASN A 94 -14.06 12.25 5.52
CA ASN A 94 -12.98 12.59 4.61
C ASN A 94 -12.21 11.37 4.06
N SER A 95 -12.43 10.18 4.60
CA SER A 95 -11.81 8.95 4.10
C SER A 95 -12.69 7.75 4.42
N PHE A 96 -12.91 6.90 3.44
CA PHE A 96 -13.71 5.68 3.55
C PHE A 96 -13.05 4.55 2.76
N GLU A 97 -13.04 3.35 3.36
CA GLU A 97 -12.55 2.13 2.75
C GLU A 97 -13.52 1.00 3.09
N ASP A 98 -13.83 0.18 2.09
CA ASP A 98 -14.66 -1.01 2.28
C ASP A 98 -14.28 -2.10 1.27
N ASN A 99 -14.74 -3.33 1.52
CA ASN A 99 -14.48 -4.49 0.71
C ASN A 99 -15.77 -4.93 -0.01
N PHE A 100 -15.60 -5.55 -1.17
CA PHE A 100 -16.68 -6.16 -1.94
C PHE A 100 -16.26 -7.51 -2.50
N TYR A 101 -17.23 -8.35 -2.90
CA TYR A 101 -16.94 -9.65 -3.50
C TYR A 101 -16.85 -9.58 -5.02
N ILE A 102 -15.78 -10.14 -5.56
CA ILE A 102 -15.56 -10.32 -7.00
C ILE A 102 -16.14 -11.69 -7.38
N VAL A 103 -17.26 -11.70 -8.13
CA VAL A 103 -17.99 -12.93 -8.45
C VAL A 103 -17.63 -13.48 -9.84
N LYS A 104 -17.28 -12.61 -10.77
CA LYS A 104 -16.94 -12.95 -12.16
C LYS A 104 -15.82 -12.05 -12.67
N PRO A 105 -14.98 -12.53 -13.59
CA PRO A 105 -13.93 -11.70 -14.17
C PRO A 105 -14.52 -10.58 -15.04
N GLY A 106 -13.85 -9.42 -15.07
CA GLY A 106 -14.17 -8.29 -15.93
C GLY A 106 -13.98 -6.94 -15.27
N THR A 107 -14.48 -5.90 -15.94
CA THR A 107 -14.34 -4.51 -15.50
C THR A 107 -15.35 -4.17 -14.41
N TYR A 108 -14.86 -3.89 -13.22
CA TYR A 108 -15.63 -3.31 -12.12
C TYR A 108 -15.47 -1.79 -12.13
N THR A 109 -16.53 -1.07 -11.75
CA THR A 109 -16.53 0.39 -11.77
C THR A 109 -16.83 0.95 -10.39
N LEU A 110 -15.89 1.71 -9.83
CA LEU A 110 -16.14 2.55 -8.67
C LEU A 110 -16.74 3.87 -9.12
N VAL A 111 -17.95 4.18 -8.65
CA VAL A 111 -18.67 5.43 -8.95
C VAL A 111 -18.72 6.27 -7.70
N ILE A 112 -18.25 7.52 -7.78
CA ILE A 112 -18.24 8.48 -6.69
C ILE A 112 -19.07 9.70 -7.11
N LYS A 113 -20.06 10.05 -6.29
CA LYS A 113 -20.93 11.21 -6.48
C LYS A 113 -20.99 12.04 -5.20
N THR A 114 -21.39 13.29 -5.34
CA THR A 114 -21.70 14.18 -4.22
C THR A 114 -23.00 14.94 -4.50
N THR A 115 -23.66 15.38 -3.42
CA THR A 115 -24.78 16.30 -3.49
C THR A 115 -24.35 17.76 -3.27
N ASP A 116 -23.05 17.98 -3.00
CA ASP A 116 -22.51 19.31 -2.79
C ASP A 116 -22.33 20.06 -4.12
N VAL A 117 -22.72 21.33 -4.12
CA VAL A 117 -22.68 22.20 -5.30
C VAL A 117 -21.25 22.67 -5.59
N ASP A 118 -20.42 22.78 -4.54
CA ASP A 118 -19.03 23.21 -4.66
C ASP A 118 -18.15 22.08 -5.24
N LEU A 119 -17.11 22.47 -5.98
CA LEU A 119 -16.13 21.53 -6.51
C LEU A 119 -15.28 20.93 -5.38
N ILE A 120 -15.27 19.63 -5.30
CA ILE A 120 -14.56 18.85 -4.29
C ILE A 120 -13.46 18.03 -4.97
N ASN A 121 -12.24 18.10 -4.43
CA ASN A 121 -11.16 17.23 -4.86
C ASN A 121 -11.27 15.86 -4.18
N VAL A 122 -11.38 14.81 -4.99
CA VAL A 122 -11.54 13.43 -4.52
C VAL A 122 -10.47 12.53 -5.12
N VAL A 123 -9.93 11.65 -4.29
CA VAL A 123 -9.09 10.52 -4.72
C VAL A 123 -9.90 9.25 -4.50
N GLY A 124 -10.02 8.45 -5.54
CA GLY A 124 -10.65 7.14 -5.47
C GLY A 124 -9.65 6.06 -5.86
N GLY A 125 -9.80 4.89 -5.27
CA GLY A 125 -9.03 3.70 -5.64
C GLY A 125 -9.89 2.45 -5.59
N VAL A 126 -9.67 1.52 -6.52
CA VAL A 126 -10.35 0.23 -6.57
C VAL A 126 -9.40 -0.85 -7.09
N GLY A 127 -9.46 -2.05 -6.52
CA GLY A 127 -8.60 -3.16 -6.90
C GLY A 127 -8.87 -4.42 -6.10
N HIS A 128 -8.01 -5.43 -6.26
CA HIS A 128 -8.03 -6.61 -5.40
C HIS A 128 -7.52 -6.26 -3.99
N VAL A 129 -8.08 -6.90 -2.97
CA VAL A 129 -7.47 -6.90 -1.64
C VAL A 129 -6.07 -7.52 -1.75
N PRO A 130 -5.01 -6.83 -1.30
CA PRO A 130 -3.66 -7.37 -1.37
C PRO A 130 -3.54 -8.68 -0.62
N ASP A 131 -2.88 -9.68 -1.23
CA ASP A 131 -2.68 -10.99 -0.63
C ASP A 131 -1.89 -10.88 0.69
N ALA A 132 -2.34 -11.59 1.72
CA ALA A 132 -1.67 -11.67 3.02
C ALA A 132 -0.20 -12.14 2.90
N SER A 133 0.14 -12.88 1.85
CA SER A 133 1.54 -13.27 1.55
C SER A 133 2.41 -12.06 1.20
N ALA A 134 1.91 -11.09 0.46
CA ALA A 134 2.63 -9.86 0.09
C ALA A 134 2.95 -9.01 1.34
N TYR A 135 2.01 -8.88 2.26
CA TYR A 135 2.25 -8.23 3.55
C TYR A 135 3.32 -8.97 4.37
N SER A 136 3.25 -10.30 4.41
CA SER A 136 4.21 -11.13 5.15
C SER A 136 5.63 -10.97 4.60
N ILE A 137 5.81 -10.97 3.28
CA ILE A 137 7.11 -10.75 2.62
C ILE A 137 7.66 -9.36 2.95
N THR A 138 6.82 -8.34 2.89
CA THR A 138 7.20 -6.95 3.22
C THR A 138 7.64 -6.83 4.67
N MET A 139 6.90 -7.42 5.61
CA MET A 139 7.23 -7.41 7.05
C MET A 139 8.54 -8.15 7.35
N ILE A 140 8.78 -9.29 6.70
CA ILE A 140 10.05 -10.03 6.81
C ILE A 140 11.20 -9.18 6.29
N GLY A 141 11.02 -8.56 5.10
CA GLY A 141 12.02 -7.67 4.51
C GLY A 141 12.38 -6.49 5.41
N PHE A 142 11.36 -5.84 5.99
CA PHE A 142 11.54 -4.73 6.93
C PHE A 142 12.28 -5.16 8.20
N THR A 143 11.92 -6.31 8.77
CA THR A 143 12.56 -6.85 9.96
C THR A 143 14.03 -7.18 9.71
N MET A 144 14.34 -7.80 8.56
CA MET A 144 15.71 -8.11 8.17
C MET A 144 16.56 -6.85 7.99
N LEU A 145 15.99 -5.81 7.38
CA LEU A 145 16.65 -4.53 7.18
C LEU A 145 16.96 -3.85 8.53
N LEU A 146 16.02 -3.84 9.46
CA LEU A 146 16.22 -3.29 10.81
C LEU A 146 17.33 -4.02 11.56
N ILE A 147 17.31 -5.36 11.56
CA ILE A 147 18.35 -6.18 12.21
C ILE A 147 19.72 -5.90 11.57
N GLY A 148 19.76 -5.80 10.26
CA GLY A 148 20.98 -5.46 9.52
C GLY A 148 21.53 -4.08 9.90
N MET A 149 20.67 -3.05 9.98
CA MET A 149 21.09 -1.70 10.40
C MET A 149 21.64 -1.67 11.83
N ILE A 150 20.97 -2.36 12.77
CA ILE A 150 21.48 -2.50 14.15
C ILE A 150 22.84 -3.21 14.13
N GLY A 151 23.00 -4.25 13.33
CA GLY A 151 24.27 -4.97 13.15
C GLY A 151 25.42 -4.06 12.70
N VAL A 152 25.17 -3.16 11.74
CA VAL A 152 26.18 -2.16 11.29
C VAL A 152 26.63 -1.26 12.43
N VAL A 153 25.67 -0.74 13.21
CA VAL A 153 25.96 0.15 14.35
C VAL A 153 26.80 -0.58 15.39
N VAL A 154 26.44 -1.81 15.74
CA VAL A 154 27.19 -2.62 16.73
C VAL A 154 28.61 -2.89 16.26
N ILE A 155 28.80 -3.29 14.98
CA ILE A 155 30.12 -3.51 14.40
C ILE A 155 30.94 -2.21 14.41
N GLY A 156 30.32 -1.09 14.04
CA GLY A 156 30.97 0.24 14.07
C GLY A 156 31.51 0.58 15.47
N ILE A 157 30.70 0.37 16.50
CA ILE A 157 31.09 0.60 17.91
C ILE A 157 32.27 -0.31 18.30
N ILE A 158 32.21 -1.61 17.93
CA ILE A 158 33.28 -2.57 18.24
C ILE A 158 34.60 -2.17 17.55
N MET A 159 34.54 -1.77 16.28
CA MET A 159 35.73 -1.36 15.52
C MET A 159 36.38 -0.10 16.09
N VAL A 160 35.55 0.91 16.46
CA VAL A 160 36.06 2.15 17.09
C VAL A 160 36.71 1.84 18.44
N ARG A 161 36.10 1.00 19.25
CA ARG A 161 36.67 0.59 20.56
C ARG A 161 37.97 -0.19 20.41
N ALA A 162 38.07 -1.09 19.43
CA ALA A 162 39.28 -1.85 19.16
C ALA A 162 40.44 -0.93 18.76
N LYS A 163 40.18 0.02 17.83
CA LYS A 163 41.18 0.99 17.36
C LYS A 163 41.67 1.93 18.49
N LYS A 164 40.80 2.27 19.44
CA LYS A 164 41.18 3.11 20.60
C LYS A 164 42.09 2.34 21.56
N ARG A 165 41.92 1.03 21.72
CA ARG A 165 42.80 0.20 22.57
C ARG A 165 44.21 0.06 22.00
N GLU A 166 44.36 -0.07 20.66
CA GLU A 166 45.66 -0.15 19.98
C GLU A 166 46.47 1.16 20.04
N ARG A 167 45.81 2.32 20.27
CA ARG A 167 46.51 3.61 20.38
C ARG A 167 46.99 3.94 21.80
N VAL A 168 46.56 3.19 22.81
CA VAL A 168 46.85 3.47 24.23
C VAL A 168 47.90 2.45 24.78
N SER A 169 48.26 1.45 24.00
CA SER A 169 49.32 0.47 24.27
C SER A 169 50.59 0.80 23.49
#